data_e951574b0b611f18e26e8a87b97adf94
#
_entry.id   e951574b0b611f18e26e8a87b97adf94
#
_cell.length_a   1.000
_cell.length_b   1.000
_cell.length_c   1.000
_cell.angle_alpha   90.00
_cell.angle_beta   90.00
_cell.angle_gamma   90.00
#
_symmetry.space_group_name_H-M   'P 1'
#
loop_
_entity.id
_entity.type
_entity.pdbx_description
1 polymer ?
#
loop_
_entity_poly.entity_id
_entity_poly.type
_entity_poly.pdbx_seq_one_letter_code
_entity_poly.pdbx_strand_id
1 'polypeptide(L)'
;MTEPAPENPTTQQLVEELKKVKVGDLLLHTTSMLASLAYGKLAPETRDLPDAHLAIEALRALVPLVPEADRGSIQQVVSNLQLAYVDAAQPE
;
A
#
# COMPACT_ATOMS: atom_id res chain seq x y z
N MET A 1 -0.56 -39.89 2.89
CA MET A 1 -0.79 -38.45 2.98
C MET A 1 0.27 -37.74 2.16
N THR A 2 -0.17 -36.84 1.37
CA THR A 2 0.75 -36.12 0.49
C THR A 2 1.21 -34.85 1.15
N GLU A 3 2.52 -34.62 1.11
CA GLU A 3 3.06 -33.38 1.61
C GLU A 3 2.67 -32.22 0.73
N PRO A 4 2.39 -31.07 1.33
CA PRO A 4 2.23 -29.88 0.53
C PRO A 4 3.51 -29.57 -0.23
N ALA A 5 3.36 -28.88 -1.33
CA ALA A 5 4.54 -28.49 -2.11
C ALA A 5 5.50 -27.71 -1.23
N PRO A 6 6.82 -27.92 -1.39
CA PRO A 6 7.78 -27.23 -0.52
C PRO A 6 7.69 -25.72 -0.58
N GLU A 7 7.23 -25.17 -1.70
CA GLU A 7 7.12 -23.73 -1.83
C GLU A 7 5.92 -23.15 -1.08
N ASN A 8 5.03 -24.02 -0.57
CA ASN A 8 3.85 -23.57 0.15
C ASN A 8 4.07 -23.76 1.64
N PRO A 9 4.37 -22.71 2.37
CA PRO A 9 4.60 -22.86 3.80
C PRO A 9 3.35 -23.29 4.52
N THR A 10 3.51 -24.02 5.60
CA THR A 10 2.39 -24.37 6.47
C THR A 10 1.95 -23.12 7.22
N THR A 11 0.73 -23.18 7.78
CA THR A 11 0.23 -22.09 8.61
C THR A 11 1.19 -21.79 9.75
N GLN A 12 1.74 -22.83 10.36
CA GLN A 12 2.68 -22.64 11.45
C GLN A 12 3.94 -21.92 11.00
N GLN A 13 4.45 -22.28 9.83
CA GLN A 13 5.63 -21.62 9.28
C GLN A 13 5.35 -20.15 9.00
N LEU A 14 4.16 -19.84 8.47
CA LEU A 14 3.78 -18.46 8.22
C LEU A 14 3.73 -17.66 9.52
N VAL A 15 3.16 -18.25 10.57
CA VAL A 15 3.10 -17.59 11.87
C VAL A 15 4.50 -17.31 12.40
N GLU A 16 5.40 -18.31 12.28
CA GLU A 16 6.76 -18.14 12.76
C GLU A 16 7.48 -17.01 12.01
N GLU A 17 7.30 -16.95 10.70
CA GLU A 17 7.90 -15.89 9.91
C GLU A 17 7.33 -14.53 10.27
N LEU A 18 6.01 -14.47 10.47
CA LEU A 18 5.36 -13.21 10.80
C LEU A 18 5.80 -12.67 12.15
N LYS A 19 6.11 -13.56 13.09
CA LYS A 19 6.58 -13.13 14.41
C LYS A 19 7.88 -12.35 14.33
N LYS A 20 8.66 -12.55 13.28
CA LYS A 20 9.94 -11.87 13.11
C LYS A 20 9.79 -10.50 12.48
N VAL A 21 8.63 -10.22 11.90
CA VAL A 21 8.41 -8.96 11.21
C VAL A 21 7.99 -7.90 12.21
N LYS A 22 8.60 -6.74 12.12
CA LYS A 22 8.16 -5.60 12.91
C LYS A 22 7.00 -4.93 12.21
N VAL A 23 5.97 -4.60 12.97
CA VAL A 23 4.77 -4.00 12.39
C VAL A 23 5.09 -2.70 11.67
N GLY A 24 6.00 -1.90 12.23
CA GLY A 24 6.39 -0.66 11.58
C GLY A 24 6.96 -0.88 10.18
N ASP A 25 7.79 -1.92 10.04
CA ASP A 25 8.37 -2.24 8.73
C ASP A 25 7.28 -2.71 7.76
N LEU A 26 6.34 -3.50 8.25
CA LEU A 26 5.23 -3.94 7.42
C LEU A 26 4.36 -2.77 6.98
N LEU A 27 4.13 -1.81 7.90
CA LEU A 27 3.36 -0.62 7.55
C LEU A 27 4.04 0.17 6.43
N LEU A 28 5.35 0.33 6.51
CA LEU A 28 6.08 1.02 5.45
C LEU A 28 5.93 0.30 4.12
N HIS A 29 6.07 -1.01 4.14
CA HIS A 29 5.91 -1.79 2.92
C HIS A 29 4.49 -1.66 2.37
N THR A 30 3.50 -1.73 3.24
CA THR A 30 2.10 -1.62 2.86
C THR A 30 1.79 -0.25 2.27
N THR A 31 2.30 0.82 2.88
CA THR A 31 2.07 2.16 2.35
C THR A 31 2.74 2.33 0.98
N SER A 32 3.92 1.75 0.80
CA SER A 32 4.60 1.80 -0.49
C SER A 32 3.79 1.08 -1.56
N MET A 33 3.25 -0.07 -1.23
CA MET A 33 2.42 -0.83 -2.17
C MET A 33 1.14 -0.08 -2.50
N LEU A 34 0.49 0.50 -1.50
CA LEU A 34 -0.72 1.27 -1.74
C LEU A 34 -0.44 2.48 -2.63
N ALA A 35 0.68 3.15 -2.41
CA ALA A 35 1.05 4.29 -3.23
C ALA A 35 1.26 3.87 -4.68
N SER A 36 1.99 2.78 -4.89
CA SER A 36 2.24 2.29 -6.24
C SER A 36 0.93 1.90 -6.92
N LEU A 37 0.06 1.23 -6.19
CA LEU A 37 -1.23 0.83 -6.74
C LEU A 37 -2.08 2.05 -7.07
N ALA A 38 -2.07 3.05 -6.21
CA ALA A 38 -2.83 4.28 -6.46
C ALA A 38 -2.36 4.97 -7.74
N TYR A 39 -1.04 5.07 -7.93
CA TYR A 39 -0.52 5.65 -9.15
C TYR A 39 -0.94 4.85 -10.37
N GLY A 40 -0.91 3.51 -10.25
CA GLY A 40 -1.36 2.65 -11.34
C GLY A 40 -2.82 2.86 -11.69
N LYS A 41 -3.66 3.10 -10.68
CA LYS A 41 -5.09 3.33 -10.90
C LYS A 41 -5.37 4.74 -11.43
N LEU A 42 -4.40 5.61 -11.42
CA LEU A 42 -4.54 6.96 -11.98
C LEU A 42 -3.97 7.06 -13.39
N ALA A 43 -3.20 6.07 -13.83
CA ALA A 43 -2.63 6.07 -15.17
C ALA A 43 -3.73 5.96 -16.21
N PRO A 44 -3.60 6.66 -17.36
CA PRO A 44 -4.69 6.67 -18.35
C PRO A 44 -5.13 5.29 -18.81
N GLU A 45 -4.18 4.37 -18.98
CA GLU A 45 -4.49 3.05 -19.50
C GLU A 45 -5.22 2.14 -18.51
N THR A 46 -5.03 2.41 -17.22
CA THR A 46 -5.58 1.56 -16.18
C THR A 46 -6.41 2.33 -15.18
N ARG A 47 -6.93 3.48 -15.62
CA ARG A 47 -7.61 4.42 -14.72
C ARG A 47 -8.83 3.80 -14.07
N ASP A 48 -8.87 3.93 -12.75
CA ASP A 48 -9.99 3.48 -11.94
C ASP A 48 -10.07 4.45 -10.76
N LEU A 49 -10.80 5.54 -10.96
CA LEU A 49 -10.82 6.61 -9.95
C LEU A 49 -11.37 6.17 -8.60
N PRO A 50 -12.47 5.41 -8.53
CA PRO A 50 -12.95 4.97 -7.21
C PRO A 50 -11.91 4.13 -6.47
N ASP A 51 -11.20 3.26 -7.18
CA ASP A 51 -10.21 2.41 -6.55
C ASP A 51 -8.97 3.21 -6.14
N ALA A 52 -8.59 4.18 -6.98
CA ALA A 52 -7.49 5.08 -6.62
C ALA A 52 -7.84 5.88 -5.38
N HIS A 53 -9.06 6.36 -5.28
CA HIS A 53 -9.51 7.11 -4.12
C HIS A 53 -9.44 6.25 -2.86
N LEU A 54 -9.86 5.01 -2.96
CA LEU A 54 -9.80 4.10 -1.81
C LEU A 54 -8.37 3.90 -1.35
N ALA A 55 -7.43 3.71 -2.30
CA ALA A 55 -6.02 3.54 -1.95
C ALA A 55 -5.47 4.78 -1.26
N ILE A 56 -5.83 5.96 -1.75
CA ILE A 56 -5.35 7.22 -1.14
C ILE A 56 -5.92 7.39 0.26
N GLU A 57 -7.20 7.06 0.46
CA GLU A 57 -7.80 7.17 1.78
C GLU A 57 -7.17 6.17 2.75
N ALA A 58 -6.85 4.96 2.27
CA ALA A 58 -6.16 3.98 3.10
C ALA A 58 -4.78 4.50 3.52
N LEU A 59 -4.06 5.11 2.59
CA LEU A 59 -2.77 5.71 2.91
C LEU A 59 -2.90 6.80 3.98
N ARG A 60 -3.88 7.68 3.80
CA ARG A 60 -4.08 8.76 4.77
C ARG A 60 -4.36 8.20 6.16
N ALA A 61 -5.14 7.14 6.23
CA ALA A 61 -5.46 6.52 7.51
C ALA A 61 -4.23 5.90 8.17
N LEU A 62 -3.30 5.41 7.38
CA LEU A 62 -2.11 4.75 7.90
C LEU A 62 -0.99 5.72 8.28
N VAL A 63 -0.99 6.93 7.73
CA VAL A 63 0.10 7.88 7.98
C VAL A 63 0.42 8.06 9.46
N PRO A 64 -0.58 8.25 10.35
CA PRO A 64 -0.26 8.46 11.76
C PRO A 64 0.39 7.25 12.42
N LEU A 65 0.26 6.08 11.82
CA LEU A 65 0.81 4.83 12.36
C LEU A 65 2.18 4.49 11.80
N VAL A 66 2.59 5.18 10.74
CA VAL A 66 3.91 4.97 10.14
C VAL A 66 4.98 5.47 11.11
N PRO A 67 6.15 4.78 11.20
CA PRO A 67 7.23 5.27 12.05
C PRO A 67 7.56 6.74 11.76
N GLU A 68 7.82 7.47 12.82
CA GLU A 68 7.96 8.92 12.72
C GLU A 68 9.03 9.32 11.71
N ALA A 69 10.11 8.57 11.66
CA ALA A 69 11.21 8.90 10.73
C ALA A 69 10.78 8.90 9.28
N ASP A 70 9.75 8.14 8.93
CA ASP A 70 9.29 8.00 7.56
C ASP A 70 7.99 8.71 7.28
N ARG A 71 7.37 9.27 8.30
CA ARG A 71 6.02 9.84 8.18
C ARG A 71 5.97 10.99 7.19
N GLY A 72 6.98 11.86 7.24
CA GLY A 72 7.01 13.00 6.34
C GLY A 72 7.06 12.60 4.88
N SER A 73 7.86 11.57 4.57
CA SER A 73 7.95 11.07 3.19
C SER A 73 6.62 10.51 2.71
N ILE A 74 5.94 9.75 3.57
CA ILE A 74 4.65 9.17 3.19
C ILE A 74 3.60 10.27 3.04
N GLN A 75 3.61 11.27 3.90
CA GLN A 75 2.68 12.39 3.77
C GLN A 75 2.88 13.11 2.44
N GLN A 76 4.14 13.26 2.02
CA GLN A 76 4.42 13.90 0.74
C GLN A 76 3.85 13.07 -0.41
N VAL A 77 3.98 11.77 -0.32
CA VAL A 77 3.41 10.87 -1.34
C VAL A 77 1.88 11.03 -1.38
N VAL A 78 1.25 11.09 -0.21
CA VAL A 78 -0.21 11.28 -0.15
C VAL A 78 -0.60 12.58 -0.81
N SER A 79 0.11 13.66 -0.53
CA SER A 79 -0.19 14.97 -1.13
C SER A 79 -0.05 14.90 -2.65
N ASN A 80 1.02 14.28 -3.13
CA ASN A 80 1.23 14.14 -4.56
C ASN A 80 0.14 13.31 -5.22
N LEU A 81 -0.30 12.24 -4.54
CA LEU A 81 -1.38 11.41 -5.05
C LEU A 81 -2.71 12.16 -5.09
N GLN A 82 -2.97 12.97 -4.09
CA GLN A 82 -4.20 13.77 -4.07
C GLN A 82 -4.23 14.75 -5.24
N LEU A 83 -3.10 15.38 -5.53
CA LEU A 83 -3.02 16.27 -6.68
C LEU A 83 -3.19 15.50 -7.97
N ALA A 84 -2.55 14.34 -8.07
CA ALA A 84 -2.68 13.51 -9.27
C ALA A 84 -4.12 13.03 -9.45
N TYR A 85 -4.81 12.73 -8.36
CA TYR A 85 -6.20 12.31 -8.43
C TYR A 85 -7.08 13.45 -8.96
N VAL A 86 -6.91 14.64 -8.42
CA VAL A 86 -7.68 15.79 -8.88
C VAL A 86 -7.46 16.02 -10.37
N ASP A 87 -6.20 15.94 -10.79
CA ASP A 87 -5.86 16.13 -12.19
C ASP A 87 -6.51 15.05 -13.07
N ALA A 88 -6.45 13.80 -12.63
CA ALA A 88 -7.03 12.70 -13.39
C ALA A 88 -8.56 12.79 -13.46
N ALA A 89 -9.18 13.39 -12.46
CA ALA A 89 -10.64 13.51 -12.40
C ALA A 89 -11.16 14.70 -13.19
N GLN A 90 -10.29 15.55 -13.72
CA GLN A 90 -10.72 16.71 -14.50
C GLN A 90 -11.41 16.25 -15.79
N PRO A 91 -12.52 16.86 -16.17
CA PRO A 91 -13.10 16.56 -17.47
C PRO A 91 -12.21 17.06 -18.59
N GLU A 92 -12.32 16.38 -19.73
CA GLU A 92 -11.54 16.76 -20.91
C GLU A 92 -11.91 18.13 -21.42
#